data_374cda434d09ad1286f5dbfe21bd9846
#
_entry.id   374cda434d09ad1286f5dbfe21bd9846
#
_cell.length_a   1.000
_cell.length_b   1.000
_cell.length_c   1.000
_cell.angle_alpha   90.00
_cell.angle_beta   90.00
_cell.angle_gamma   90.00
#
_symmetry.space_group_name_H-M   'P 1'
#
loop_
_entity.id
_entity.type
_entity.pdbx_description
1 polymer ?
#
loop_
_entity_poly.entity_id
_entity_poly.type
_entity_poly.pdbx_seq_one_letter_code
_entity_poly.pdbx_strand_id
1 'polypeptide(L)'
;MKNTPNPSPRTHCIRCGECCLHSSPTLHAKDLAQVVGGSIRPDHLYTIRKGELVRDNVRGGIAPADQEMIKVRDKKGGCVFYTAEEMACSVYENRPAQCASLKCWDTAEFMELYRSPKLQRQDVIENGVLLGLIEEQEKRCSYAALSDYVRRISDEGEKAVEIILDLLKFDFHLRPFLAEKLGLRVEEMDFFFGRPLTETIVTFGLKVEKQPEGGFLLTRIERNGVLE
;
A
#
# COMPACT_ATOMS: atom_id res chain seq x y z
N MET A 1 -14.55 36.29 31.01
CA MET A 1 -13.76 35.72 29.93
C MET A 1 -12.62 34.93 30.55
N LYS A 2 -12.68 33.59 30.55
CA LYS A 2 -11.59 32.77 31.11
C LYS A 2 -10.47 32.74 30.06
N ASN A 3 -9.32 33.34 30.35
CA ASN A 3 -8.09 33.17 29.58
C ASN A 3 -7.66 31.72 29.70
N THR A 4 -8.00 30.91 28.69
CA THR A 4 -7.34 29.62 28.46
C THR A 4 -5.90 29.94 28.08
N PRO A 5 -4.88 29.45 28.80
CA PRO A 5 -3.49 29.67 28.42
C PRO A 5 -3.28 29.06 27.03
N ASN A 6 -2.72 29.85 26.14
CA ASN A 6 -2.31 29.39 24.81
C ASN A 6 -1.32 28.21 25.02
N PRO A 7 -1.60 26.99 24.54
CA PRO A 7 -0.70 25.88 24.79
C PRO A 7 0.67 26.23 24.23
N SER A 8 1.70 26.02 25.05
CA SER A 8 3.09 26.25 24.66
C SER A 8 3.35 25.52 23.31
N PRO A 9 4.09 26.14 22.38
CA PRO A 9 4.37 25.52 21.09
C PRO A 9 5.01 24.15 21.31
N ARG A 10 4.45 23.12 20.64
CA ARG A 10 4.94 21.74 20.74
C ARG A 10 6.37 21.67 20.22
N THR A 11 7.28 21.07 20.99
CA THR A 11 8.71 20.92 20.65
C THR A 11 9.14 19.46 20.56
N HIS A 12 8.31 18.52 21.00
CA HIS A 12 8.60 17.08 21.00
C HIS A 12 7.33 16.25 20.77
N CYS A 13 7.52 14.98 20.37
CA CYS A 13 6.43 14.04 20.20
C CYS A 13 5.87 13.59 21.55
N ILE A 14 4.60 13.81 21.78
CA ILE A 14 3.89 13.38 22.99
C ILE A 14 3.28 11.98 22.88
N ARG A 15 3.60 11.25 21.80
CA ARG A 15 3.13 9.88 21.52
C ARG A 15 1.59 9.74 21.53
N CYS A 16 0.86 10.76 21.08
CA CYS A 16 -0.61 10.74 21.05
C CYS A 16 -1.21 9.70 20.08
N GLY A 17 -0.42 9.08 19.21
CA GLY A 17 -0.88 8.07 18.28
C GLY A 17 -1.52 8.59 16.99
N GLU A 18 -1.92 9.85 16.90
CA GLU A 18 -2.67 10.39 15.76
C GLU A 18 -2.08 10.03 14.39
N CYS A 19 -0.76 10.22 14.21
CA CYS A 19 -0.10 9.86 12.96
C CYS A 19 -0.08 8.34 12.71
N CYS A 20 -0.04 7.53 13.77
CA CYS A 20 -0.02 6.07 13.68
C CYS A 20 -1.43 5.50 13.43
N LEU A 21 -2.48 6.15 13.94
CA LEU A 21 -3.87 5.72 13.76
C LEU A 21 -4.39 6.03 12.36
N HIS A 22 -3.91 7.09 11.72
CA HIS A 22 -4.44 7.56 10.45
C HIS A 22 -3.58 7.24 9.23
N SER A 23 -2.32 6.82 9.41
CA SER A 23 -1.43 6.52 8.30
C SER A 23 -0.26 5.64 8.73
N SER A 24 0.22 4.84 7.81
CA SER A 24 1.48 4.10 7.95
C SER A 24 2.57 4.72 7.06
N PRO A 25 3.86 4.58 7.44
CA PRO A 25 4.95 5.18 6.70
C PRO A 25 5.23 4.44 5.39
N THR A 26 5.69 5.22 4.40
CA THR A 26 6.41 4.71 3.24
C THR A 26 7.88 4.58 3.61
N LEU A 27 8.54 3.50 3.18
CA LEU A 27 9.96 3.29 3.42
C LEU A 27 10.80 4.06 2.38
N HIS A 28 11.91 4.58 2.84
CA HIS A 28 12.90 5.30 2.04
C HIS A 28 14.21 4.52 1.99
N ALA A 29 15.12 4.87 1.11
CA ALA A 29 16.43 4.21 1.01
C ALA A 29 17.18 4.16 2.35
N LYS A 30 16.93 5.12 3.25
CA LYS A 30 17.49 5.15 4.62
C LYS A 30 16.99 4.01 5.51
N ASP A 31 15.87 3.38 5.17
CA ASP A 31 15.23 2.31 5.95
C ASP A 31 15.72 0.91 5.55
N LEU A 32 16.63 0.80 4.58
CA LEU A 32 17.15 -0.49 4.10
C LEU A 32 17.69 -1.35 5.24
N ALA A 33 18.47 -0.75 6.13
CA ALA A 33 19.06 -1.48 7.25
C ALA A 33 18.03 -2.11 8.20
N GLN A 34 16.88 -1.45 8.42
CA GLN A 34 15.80 -1.99 9.25
C GLN A 34 15.11 -3.19 8.61
N VAL A 35 15.00 -3.19 7.28
CA VAL A 35 14.38 -4.30 6.54
C VAL A 35 15.34 -5.48 6.45
N VAL A 36 16.58 -5.25 6.02
CA VAL A 36 17.62 -6.29 5.93
C VAL A 36 17.97 -6.85 7.30
N GLY A 37 18.03 -6.01 8.34
CA GLY A 37 18.28 -6.42 9.73
C GLY A 37 17.08 -7.08 10.42
N GLY A 38 15.92 -7.19 9.76
CA GLY A 38 14.74 -7.94 10.24
C GLY A 38 13.90 -7.23 11.29
N SER A 39 14.20 -5.98 11.67
CA SER A 39 13.32 -5.21 12.57
C SER A 39 11.99 -4.83 11.90
N ILE A 40 12.01 -4.68 10.57
CA ILE A 40 10.81 -4.55 9.74
C ILE A 40 10.81 -5.72 8.76
N ARG A 41 9.94 -6.71 9.01
CA ARG A 41 9.87 -7.94 8.20
C ARG A 41 8.94 -7.77 7.01
N PRO A 42 9.07 -8.61 5.95
CA PRO A 42 8.18 -8.59 4.78
C PRO A 42 6.69 -8.69 5.13
N ASP A 43 6.31 -9.45 6.16
CA ASP A 43 4.91 -9.57 6.62
C ASP A 43 4.34 -8.30 7.26
N HIS A 44 5.21 -7.35 7.63
CA HIS A 44 4.80 -6.01 8.07
C HIS A 44 4.59 -5.04 6.91
N LEU A 45 4.87 -5.45 5.67
CA LEU A 45 4.99 -4.58 4.51
C LEU A 45 3.99 -4.94 3.41
N TYR A 46 3.70 -3.96 2.57
CA TYR A 46 3.09 -4.16 1.26
C TYR A 46 3.71 -3.19 0.25
N THR A 47 3.67 -3.58 -1.02
CA THR A 47 4.15 -2.76 -2.12
C THR A 47 2.97 -2.10 -2.83
N ILE A 48 3.03 -0.79 -2.98
CA ILE A 48 2.25 -0.03 -3.95
C ILE A 48 3.02 -0.11 -5.27
N ARG A 49 2.40 -0.71 -6.29
CA ARG A 49 3.01 -0.86 -7.60
C ARG A 49 2.85 0.41 -8.44
N LYS A 50 3.75 0.63 -9.38
CA LYS A 50 3.62 1.74 -10.34
C LYS A 50 2.28 1.70 -11.06
N GLY A 51 1.59 2.84 -11.13
CA GLY A 51 0.28 2.99 -11.77
C GLY A 51 -0.91 2.62 -10.87
N GLU A 52 -0.70 2.05 -9.68
CA GLU A 52 -1.75 1.78 -8.71
C GLU A 52 -2.40 3.08 -8.25
N LEU A 53 -3.73 3.15 -8.26
CA LEU A 53 -4.47 4.32 -7.79
C LEU A 53 -4.44 4.38 -6.25
N VAL A 54 -3.82 5.41 -5.73
CA VAL A 54 -3.65 5.62 -4.29
C VAL A 54 -4.00 7.04 -3.89
N ARG A 55 -4.38 7.21 -2.62
CA ARG A 55 -4.57 8.53 -2.04
C ARG A 55 -3.21 9.16 -1.75
N ASP A 56 -2.96 10.33 -2.32
CA ASP A 56 -1.82 11.17 -1.97
C ASP A 56 -2.20 12.06 -0.78
N ASN A 57 -1.67 11.76 0.39
CA ASN A 57 -1.96 12.51 1.62
C ASN A 57 -1.26 13.88 1.68
N VAL A 58 -0.30 14.14 0.79
CA VAL A 58 0.45 15.39 0.73
C VAL A 58 -0.19 16.36 -0.27
N ARG A 59 -0.50 15.86 -1.48
CA ARG A 59 -1.10 16.69 -2.55
C ARG A 59 -2.62 16.66 -2.52
N GLY A 60 -3.20 15.67 -1.83
CA GLY A 60 -4.63 15.40 -1.82
C GLY A 60 -5.11 14.63 -3.05
N GLY A 61 -6.29 13.99 -2.91
CA GLY A 61 -6.92 13.27 -4.02
C GLY A 61 -6.39 11.84 -4.23
N ILE A 62 -6.89 11.22 -5.31
CA ILE A 62 -6.47 9.88 -5.77
C ILE A 62 -5.73 10.06 -7.08
N ALA A 63 -4.53 9.50 -7.17
CA ALA A 63 -3.68 9.55 -8.36
C ALA A 63 -2.95 8.22 -8.56
N PRO A 64 -2.54 7.89 -9.80
CA PRO A 64 -1.67 6.75 -10.03
C PRO A 64 -0.30 6.98 -9.40
N ALA A 65 0.24 5.98 -8.72
CA ALA A 65 1.60 6.00 -8.21
C ALA A 65 2.59 6.12 -9.39
N ASP A 66 3.45 7.11 -9.34
CA ASP A 66 4.45 7.39 -10.38
C ASP A 66 5.63 6.41 -10.32
N GLN A 67 5.88 5.82 -9.17
CA GLN A 67 6.91 4.83 -8.91
C GLN A 67 6.42 3.77 -7.91
N GLU A 68 7.18 2.69 -7.79
CA GLU A 68 7.01 1.72 -6.73
C GLU A 68 7.29 2.33 -5.36
N MET A 69 6.52 1.92 -4.35
CA MET A 69 6.70 2.33 -2.95
C MET A 69 6.41 1.17 -2.02
N ILE A 70 7.32 0.91 -1.10
CA ILE A 70 7.09 -0.05 -0.01
C ILE A 70 6.52 0.70 1.18
N LYS A 71 5.39 0.23 1.69
CA LYS A 71 4.72 0.81 2.87
C LYS A 71 4.60 -0.20 4.00
N VAL A 72 4.66 0.31 5.22
CA VAL A 72 4.25 -0.47 6.39
C VAL A 72 2.74 -0.73 6.32
N ARG A 73 2.30 -1.92 6.72
CA ARG A 73 0.88 -2.30 6.72
C ARG A 73 0.08 -1.47 7.70
N ASP A 74 -1.13 -1.16 7.30
CA ASP A 74 -2.19 -0.73 8.19
C ASP A 74 -2.99 -1.96 8.63
N LYS A 75 -3.37 -1.98 9.89
CA LYS A 75 -4.37 -2.90 10.44
C LYS A 75 -5.58 -2.12 10.91
N LYS A 76 -6.65 -2.80 11.27
CA LYS A 76 -7.81 -2.14 11.87
C LYS A 76 -7.36 -1.40 13.13
N GLY A 77 -7.42 -0.06 13.08
CA GLY A 77 -6.92 0.82 14.15
C GLY A 77 -5.54 1.44 13.91
N GLY A 78 -5.01 1.39 12.67
CA GLY A 78 -3.80 2.12 12.27
C GLY A 78 -2.60 1.26 11.92
N CYS A 79 -1.41 1.83 12.01
CA CYS A 79 -0.14 1.19 11.68
C CYS A 79 0.07 -0.13 12.46
N VAL A 80 0.58 -1.18 11.79
CA VAL A 80 0.80 -2.51 12.37
C VAL A 80 1.69 -2.50 13.63
N PHE A 81 2.58 -1.51 13.75
CA PHE A 81 3.49 -1.35 14.89
C PHE A 81 2.91 -0.56 16.06
N TYR A 82 1.71 0.00 15.91
CA TYR A 82 1.08 0.79 16.95
C TYR A 82 0.08 -0.04 17.76
N THR A 83 0.20 0.03 19.08
CA THR A 83 -0.71 -0.57 20.04
C THR A 83 -1.49 0.54 20.73
N ALA A 84 -2.80 0.59 20.50
CA ALA A 84 -3.66 1.67 21.03
C ALA A 84 -3.81 1.61 22.56
N GLU A 85 -3.84 0.41 23.12
CA GLU A 85 -3.95 0.15 24.57
C GLU A 85 -2.76 0.72 25.34
N GLU A 86 -1.56 0.62 24.75
CA GLU A 86 -0.33 1.10 25.36
C GLU A 86 0.05 2.52 24.88
N MET A 87 -0.67 3.04 23.87
CA MET A 87 -0.31 4.26 23.13
C MET A 87 1.17 4.25 22.69
N ALA A 88 1.63 3.10 22.23
CA ALA A 88 3.03 2.85 21.96
C ALA A 88 3.27 2.26 20.57
N CYS A 89 4.45 2.55 20.02
CA CYS A 89 4.96 1.97 18.79
C CYS A 89 6.04 0.94 19.16
N SER A 90 5.87 -0.32 18.75
CA SER A 90 6.81 -1.41 19.07
C SER A 90 8.20 -1.24 18.47
N VAL A 91 8.33 -0.43 17.42
CA VAL A 91 9.60 -0.13 16.74
C VAL A 91 10.03 1.33 16.94
N TYR A 92 9.58 2.01 18.01
CA TYR A 92 9.75 3.45 18.18
C TYR A 92 11.20 3.92 18.06
N GLU A 93 12.15 3.20 18.65
CA GLU A 93 13.57 3.56 18.62
C GLU A 93 14.18 3.34 17.21
N ASN A 94 13.67 2.35 16.48
CA ASN A 94 14.08 2.01 15.11
C ASN A 94 12.96 2.31 14.10
N ARG A 95 12.15 3.35 14.39
CA ARG A 95 11.03 3.69 13.52
C ARG A 95 11.50 4.15 12.14
N PRO A 96 10.72 3.90 11.08
CA PRO A 96 11.04 4.34 9.73
C PRO A 96 11.38 5.83 9.65
N ALA A 97 12.25 6.19 8.72
CA ALA A 97 12.72 7.56 8.51
C ALA A 97 11.55 8.55 8.36
N GLN A 98 10.47 8.14 7.69
CA GLN A 98 9.28 8.97 7.54
C GLN A 98 8.60 9.27 8.90
N CYS A 99 8.55 8.31 9.81
CA CYS A 99 8.05 8.52 11.17
C CYS A 99 8.99 9.39 12.00
N ALA A 100 10.31 9.23 11.81
CA ALA A 100 11.31 10.00 12.53
C ALA A 100 11.31 11.48 12.12
N SER A 101 11.12 11.76 10.82
CA SER A 101 11.06 13.13 10.26
C SER A 101 9.72 13.83 10.50
N LEU A 102 8.65 13.09 10.83
CA LEU A 102 7.32 13.66 11.00
C LEU A 102 7.20 14.35 12.35
N LYS A 103 7.33 15.67 12.33
CA LYS A 103 7.04 16.57 13.45
C LYS A 103 5.71 17.26 13.16
N CYS A 104 4.63 16.90 13.88
CA CYS A 104 3.30 17.46 13.61
C CYS A 104 3.18 18.97 13.86
N TRP A 105 4.21 19.60 14.43
CA TRP A 105 4.34 21.05 14.64
C TRP A 105 5.28 21.72 13.62
N ASP A 106 6.08 20.94 12.88
CA ASP A 106 6.98 21.38 11.82
C ASP A 106 7.19 20.24 10.82
N THR A 107 6.66 20.39 9.64
CA THR A 107 6.70 19.33 8.60
C THR A 107 7.83 19.50 7.60
N ALA A 108 8.77 20.43 7.81
CA ALA A 108 9.83 20.73 6.84
C ALA A 108 10.71 19.49 6.54
N GLU A 109 11.22 18.82 7.58
CA GLU A 109 12.04 17.61 7.42
C GLU A 109 11.25 16.45 6.75
N PHE A 110 9.96 16.32 7.09
CA PHE A 110 9.09 15.34 6.45
C PHE A 110 8.93 15.63 4.95
N MET A 111 8.72 16.87 4.57
CA MET A 111 8.57 17.28 3.17
C MET A 111 9.86 17.12 2.37
N GLU A 112 11.00 17.30 2.97
CA GLU A 112 12.31 17.00 2.37
C GLU A 112 12.46 15.50 2.13
N LEU A 113 12.21 14.69 3.15
CA LEU A 113 12.26 13.22 3.04
C LEU A 113 11.23 12.71 2.04
N TYR A 114 10.02 13.26 1.99
CA TYR A 114 8.98 12.86 1.05
C TYR A 114 9.45 12.92 -0.42
N ARG A 115 10.34 13.86 -0.75
CA ARG A 115 10.93 14.00 -2.08
C ARG A 115 12.14 13.09 -2.31
N SER A 116 12.71 12.49 -1.26
CA SER A 116 13.89 11.64 -1.38
C SER A 116 13.55 10.26 -1.99
N PRO A 117 14.55 9.51 -2.48
CA PRO A 117 14.35 8.18 -3.04
C PRO A 117 13.61 7.25 -2.07
N LYS A 118 12.63 6.52 -2.60
CA LYS A 118 11.90 5.47 -1.88
C LYS A 118 12.68 4.17 -1.95
N LEU A 119 12.52 3.34 -0.93
CA LEU A 119 13.01 1.97 -0.96
C LEU A 119 12.18 1.17 -1.96
N GLN A 120 12.82 0.37 -2.79
CA GLN A 120 12.20 -0.50 -3.78
C GLN A 120 12.49 -1.97 -3.47
N ARG A 121 11.68 -2.88 -4.00
CA ARG A 121 11.87 -4.32 -3.77
C ARG A 121 13.24 -4.82 -4.24
N GLN A 122 13.73 -4.31 -5.36
CA GLN A 122 15.06 -4.65 -5.89
C GLN A 122 16.22 -4.27 -4.95
N ASP A 123 16.00 -3.31 -4.03
CA ASP A 123 17.02 -2.90 -3.06
C ASP A 123 17.12 -3.92 -1.89
N VAL A 124 16.05 -4.72 -1.69
CA VAL A 124 15.87 -5.63 -0.56
C VAL A 124 16.00 -7.10 -0.97
N ILE A 125 15.50 -7.44 -2.17
CA ILE A 125 15.40 -8.82 -2.65
C ILE A 125 16.67 -9.17 -3.43
N GLU A 126 17.48 -10.08 -2.90
CA GLU A 126 18.70 -10.57 -3.55
C GLU A 126 18.42 -11.73 -4.53
N ASN A 127 17.29 -12.42 -4.38
CA ASN A 127 16.94 -13.57 -5.20
C ASN A 127 16.48 -13.15 -6.60
N GLY A 128 17.35 -13.31 -7.60
CA GLY A 128 17.07 -12.93 -8.99
C GLY A 128 15.92 -13.69 -9.63
N VAL A 129 15.65 -14.94 -9.21
CA VAL A 129 14.51 -15.72 -9.71
C VAL A 129 13.21 -15.08 -9.23
N LEU A 130 13.14 -14.71 -7.94
CA LEU A 130 11.98 -14.03 -7.38
C LEU A 130 11.75 -12.66 -8.04
N LEU A 131 12.81 -11.89 -8.26
CA LEU A 131 12.69 -10.62 -9.00
C LEU A 131 12.15 -10.81 -10.42
N GLY A 132 12.62 -11.83 -11.14
CA GLY A 132 12.10 -12.15 -12.48
C GLY A 132 10.61 -12.53 -12.46
N LEU A 133 10.14 -13.27 -11.44
CA LEU A 133 8.73 -13.60 -11.29
C LEU A 133 7.87 -12.36 -10.96
N ILE A 134 8.40 -11.45 -10.15
CA ILE A 134 7.78 -10.16 -9.85
C ILE A 134 7.61 -9.33 -11.13
N GLU A 135 8.66 -9.23 -11.94
CA GLU A 135 8.62 -8.50 -13.21
C GLU A 135 7.58 -9.08 -14.18
N GLU A 136 7.52 -10.40 -14.31
CA GLU A 136 6.53 -11.05 -15.18
C GLU A 136 5.09 -10.86 -14.68
N GLN A 137 4.87 -10.93 -13.36
CA GLN A 137 3.56 -10.60 -12.79
C GLN A 137 3.20 -9.13 -13.06
N GLU A 138 4.13 -8.20 -12.92
CA GLU A 138 3.88 -6.78 -13.18
C GLU A 138 3.59 -6.47 -14.64
N LYS A 139 4.28 -7.11 -15.58
CA LYS A 139 3.98 -6.99 -17.01
C LYS A 139 2.56 -7.45 -17.31
N ARG A 140 2.19 -8.64 -16.83
CA ARG A 140 0.88 -9.24 -17.10
C ARG A 140 -0.24 -8.49 -16.37
N CYS A 141 -0.03 -8.10 -15.12
CA CYS A 141 -1.01 -7.47 -14.24
C CYS A 141 -0.80 -5.94 -14.13
N SER A 142 -0.36 -5.30 -15.21
CA SER A 142 -0.07 -3.87 -15.23
C SER A 142 -1.30 -3.03 -14.92
N TYR A 143 -1.18 -2.06 -14.01
CA TYR A 143 -2.24 -1.10 -13.71
C TYR A 143 -2.57 -0.18 -14.88
N ALA A 144 -1.60 0.09 -15.76
CA ALA A 144 -1.85 0.85 -16.98
C ALA A 144 -2.78 0.08 -17.94
N ALA A 145 -2.51 -1.21 -18.14
CA ALA A 145 -3.37 -2.08 -18.95
C ALA A 145 -4.76 -2.27 -18.30
N LEU A 146 -4.81 -2.50 -16.98
CA LEU A 146 -6.08 -2.62 -16.25
C LEU A 146 -6.92 -1.34 -16.40
N SER A 147 -6.31 -0.17 -16.22
CA SER A 147 -6.99 1.13 -16.40
C SER A 147 -7.53 1.31 -17.82
N ASP A 148 -6.80 0.85 -18.83
CA ASP A 148 -7.25 0.89 -20.22
C ASP A 148 -8.46 -0.01 -20.44
N TYR A 149 -8.41 -1.27 -20.00
CA TYR A 149 -9.53 -2.19 -20.12
C TYR A 149 -10.77 -1.71 -19.37
N VAL A 150 -10.62 -1.11 -18.18
CA VAL A 150 -11.75 -0.53 -17.45
C VAL A 150 -12.42 0.60 -18.24
N ARG A 151 -11.65 1.46 -18.90
CA ARG A 151 -12.22 2.52 -19.77
C ARG A 151 -12.96 1.94 -20.98
N ARG A 152 -12.47 0.83 -21.52
CA ARG A 152 -13.06 0.17 -22.70
C ARG A 152 -14.33 -0.64 -22.41
N ILE A 153 -14.71 -0.80 -21.13
CA ILE A 153 -15.98 -1.48 -20.77
C ILE A 153 -17.17 -0.81 -21.43
N SER A 154 -17.18 0.54 -21.57
CA SER A 154 -18.27 1.26 -22.23
C SER A 154 -18.44 0.91 -23.69
N ASP A 155 -17.36 0.62 -24.39
CA ASP A 155 -17.34 0.44 -25.83
C ASP A 155 -17.32 -1.04 -26.25
N GLU A 156 -16.62 -1.89 -25.48
CA GLU A 156 -16.40 -3.30 -25.77
C GLU A 156 -17.24 -4.26 -24.91
N GLY A 157 -17.91 -3.72 -23.86
CA GLY A 157 -18.82 -4.49 -23.03
C GLY A 157 -18.17 -5.73 -22.40
N GLU A 158 -18.78 -6.90 -22.67
CA GLU A 158 -18.40 -8.18 -22.09
C GLU A 158 -16.95 -8.58 -22.39
N LYS A 159 -16.45 -8.28 -23.58
CA LYS A 159 -15.07 -8.61 -23.98
C LYS A 159 -14.03 -7.95 -23.09
N ALA A 160 -14.21 -6.66 -22.75
CA ALA A 160 -13.30 -5.98 -21.82
C ALA A 160 -13.41 -6.55 -20.39
N VAL A 161 -14.63 -6.91 -19.97
CA VAL A 161 -14.89 -7.54 -18.67
C VAL A 161 -14.19 -8.90 -18.55
N GLU A 162 -14.26 -9.75 -19.59
CA GLU A 162 -13.56 -11.03 -19.62
C GLU A 162 -12.04 -10.88 -19.43
N ILE A 163 -11.41 -9.92 -20.13
CA ILE A 163 -9.98 -9.67 -20.00
C ILE A 163 -9.64 -9.22 -18.57
N ILE A 164 -10.45 -8.33 -17.97
CA ILE A 164 -10.25 -7.90 -16.59
C ILE A 164 -10.36 -9.11 -15.64
N LEU A 165 -11.38 -9.94 -15.80
CA LEU A 165 -11.58 -11.14 -14.98
C LEU A 165 -10.41 -12.12 -15.09
N ASP A 166 -9.83 -12.29 -16.28
CA ASP A 166 -8.66 -13.14 -16.48
C ASP A 166 -7.41 -12.59 -15.78
N LEU A 167 -7.21 -11.27 -15.79
CA LEU A 167 -6.13 -10.64 -15.01
C LEU A 167 -6.31 -10.84 -13.50
N LEU A 168 -7.52 -10.65 -12.99
CA LEU A 168 -7.85 -10.84 -11.58
C LEU A 168 -7.66 -12.30 -11.15
N LYS A 169 -8.13 -13.26 -11.95
CA LYS A 169 -7.96 -14.69 -11.72
C LYS A 169 -6.48 -15.08 -11.71
N PHE A 170 -5.72 -14.59 -12.67
CA PHE A 170 -4.29 -14.86 -12.76
C PHE A 170 -3.55 -14.38 -11.51
N ASP A 171 -3.71 -13.09 -11.14
CA ASP A 171 -3.05 -12.52 -9.95
C ASP A 171 -3.46 -13.27 -8.68
N PHE A 172 -4.75 -13.61 -8.56
CA PHE A 172 -5.28 -14.32 -7.40
C PHE A 172 -4.72 -15.73 -7.23
N HIS A 173 -4.64 -16.52 -8.31
CA HIS A 173 -4.15 -17.90 -8.25
C HIS A 173 -2.63 -18.01 -8.23
N LEU A 174 -1.92 -17.01 -8.80
CA LEU A 174 -0.47 -16.97 -8.80
C LEU A 174 0.10 -16.91 -7.37
N ARG A 175 -0.51 -16.13 -6.48
CA ARG A 175 -0.01 -15.88 -5.12
C ARG A 175 0.14 -17.14 -4.27
N PRO A 176 -0.91 -17.94 -4.04
CA PRO A 176 -0.77 -19.17 -3.26
C PRO A 176 0.13 -20.19 -3.94
N PHE A 177 0.13 -20.25 -5.27
CA PHE A 177 1.03 -21.11 -6.03
C PHE A 177 2.51 -20.76 -5.79
N LEU A 178 2.87 -19.48 -5.88
CA LEU A 178 4.24 -19.04 -5.64
C LEU A 178 4.63 -19.14 -4.16
N ALA A 179 3.71 -18.88 -3.24
CA ALA A 179 3.95 -19.08 -1.82
C ALA A 179 4.37 -20.52 -1.53
N GLU A 180 3.62 -21.49 -2.07
CA GLU A 180 3.93 -22.92 -1.94
C GLU A 180 5.27 -23.30 -2.62
N LYS A 181 5.47 -22.87 -3.88
CA LYS A 181 6.65 -23.27 -4.67
C LYS A 181 7.96 -22.66 -4.19
N LEU A 182 7.90 -21.46 -3.64
CA LEU A 182 9.08 -20.72 -3.16
C LEU A 182 9.28 -20.83 -1.63
N GLY A 183 8.36 -21.50 -0.93
CA GLY A 183 8.39 -21.59 0.55
C GLY A 183 8.19 -20.24 1.23
N LEU A 184 7.46 -19.30 0.58
CA LEU A 184 7.17 -17.99 1.11
C LEU A 184 5.89 -18.05 1.95
N ARG A 185 5.79 -17.19 2.95
CA ARG A 185 4.56 -17.08 3.75
C ARG A 185 3.51 -16.26 2.99
N VAL A 186 2.25 -16.64 3.13
CA VAL A 186 1.13 -15.95 2.47
C VAL A 186 1.07 -14.46 2.90
N GLU A 187 1.41 -14.18 4.15
CA GLU A 187 1.45 -12.83 4.71
C GLU A 187 2.51 -11.92 4.07
N GLU A 188 3.49 -12.50 3.38
CA GLU A 188 4.57 -11.77 2.70
C GLU A 188 4.23 -11.45 1.24
N MET A 189 3.17 -12.07 0.69
CA MET A 189 2.82 -11.93 -0.74
C MET A 189 2.57 -10.48 -1.16
N ASP A 190 2.00 -9.65 -0.28
CA ASP A 190 1.75 -8.25 -0.62
C ASP A 190 3.02 -7.40 -0.66
N PHE A 191 4.07 -7.81 0.06
CA PHE A 191 5.39 -7.21 -0.11
C PHE A 191 5.99 -7.58 -1.46
N PHE A 192 5.96 -8.87 -1.84
CA PHE A 192 6.58 -9.33 -3.08
C PHE A 192 5.78 -8.94 -4.34
N PHE A 193 4.48 -9.09 -4.34
CA PHE A 193 3.64 -8.95 -5.53
C PHE A 193 2.66 -7.76 -5.49
N GLY A 194 2.82 -6.87 -4.51
CA GLY A 194 1.89 -5.77 -4.27
C GLY A 194 0.54 -6.25 -3.74
N ARG A 195 -0.39 -5.34 -3.51
CA ARG A 195 -1.75 -5.68 -3.09
C ARG A 195 -2.49 -6.47 -4.19
N PRO A 196 -3.35 -7.44 -3.83
CA PRO A 196 -4.12 -8.20 -4.82
C PRO A 196 -4.95 -7.30 -5.74
N LEU A 197 -4.96 -7.59 -7.04
CA LEU A 197 -5.82 -6.86 -7.98
C LEU A 197 -7.30 -6.93 -7.60
N THR A 198 -7.72 -8.04 -6.99
CA THR A 198 -9.09 -8.21 -6.48
C THR A 198 -9.46 -7.23 -5.37
N GLU A 199 -8.48 -6.69 -4.64
CA GLU A 199 -8.67 -5.66 -3.62
C GLU A 199 -8.56 -4.26 -4.21
N THR A 200 -7.58 -4.04 -5.10
CA THR A 200 -7.30 -2.70 -5.63
C THR A 200 -8.25 -2.28 -6.75
N ILE A 201 -8.99 -3.22 -7.37
CA ILE A 201 -9.97 -2.93 -8.43
C ILE A 201 -11.07 -1.96 -7.95
N VAL A 202 -11.31 -1.86 -6.66
CA VAL A 202 -12.30 -0.94 -6.08
C VAL A 202 -11.98 0.52 -6.37
N THR A 203 -10.70 0.85 -6.55
CA THR A 203 -10.27 2.21 -6.89
C THR A 203 -10.70 2.63 -8.31
N PHE A 204 -11.02 1.65 -9.15
CA PHE A 204 -11.59 1.85 -10.49
C PHE A 204 -13.11 1.87 -10.51
N GLY A 205 -13.77 1.85 -9.34
CA GLY A 205 -15.23 1.81 -9.23
C GLY A 205 -15.85 0.44 -9.52
N LEU A 206 -15.06 -0.60 -9.45
CA LEU A 206 -15.47 -1.99 -9.66
C LEU A 206 -15.21 -2.81 -8.39
N LYS A 207 -16.00 -3.83 -8.18
CA LYS A 207 -15.75 -4.86 -7.16
C LYS A 207 -15.85 -6.24 -7.77
N VAL A 208 -15.12 -7.18 -7.19
CA VAL A 208 -15.14 -8.58 -7.58
C VAL A 208 -15.73 -9.42 -6.45
N GLU A 209 -16.62 -10.34 -6.79
CA GLU A 209 -17.21 -11.31 -5.87
C GLU A 209 -16.83 -12.71 -6.32
N LYS A 210 -16.34 -13.52 -5.38
CA LYS A 210 -16.09 -14.93 -5.63
C LYS A 210 -17.40 -15.68 -5.70
N GLN A 211 -17.57 -16.46 -6.74
CA GLN A 211 -18.71 -17.34 -6.89
C GLN A 211 -18.46 -18.70 -6.21
N PRO A 212 -19.49 -19.36 -5.66
CA PRO A 212 -19.34 -20.67 -5.02
C PRO A 212 -18.68 -21.73 -5.90
N GLU A 213 -18.86 -21.61 -7.20
CA GLU A 213 -18.33 -22.54 -8.23
C GLU A 213 -16.89 -22.20 -8.66
N GLY A 214 -16.21 -21.26 -7.96
CA GLY A 214 -14.81 -20.90 -8.21
C GLY A 214 -14.60 -19.82 -9.27
N GLY A 215 -15.67 -19.20 -9.78
CA GLY A 215 -15.60 -18.05 -10.69
C GLY A 215 -15.48 -16.71 -9.97
N PHE A 216 -15.29 -15.64 -10.75
CA PHE A 216 -15.40 -14.26 -10.31
C PHE A 216 -16.52 -13.55 -11.06
N LEU A 217 -17.27 -12.72 -10.34
CA LEU A 217 -18.24 -11.80 -10.89
C LEU A 217 -17.72 -10.37 -10.67
N LEU A 218 -17.65 -9.60 -11.76
CA LEU A 218 -17.26 -8.19 -11.71
C LEU A 218 -18.52 -7.31 -11.73
N THR A 219 -18.68 -6.44 -10.75
CA THR A 219 -19.79 -5.53 -10.63
C THR A 219 -19.33 -4.10 -10.45
N ARG A 220 -20.13 -3.12 -10.85
CA ARG A 220 -19.87 -1.70 -10.57
C ARG A 220 -20.20 -1.40 -9.11
N ILE A 221 -19.39 -0.57 -8.48
CA ILE A 221 -19.69 -0.01 -7.18
C ILE A 221 -20.73 1.11 -7.43
N GLU A 222 -21.95 0.93 -6.92
CA GLU A 222 -22.93 2.00 -6.91
C GLU A 222 -22.39 3.12 -6.01
N ARG A 223 -22.15 4.28 -6.60
CA ARG A 223 -21.94 5.49 -5.83
C ARG A 223 -23.27 5.86 -5.21
N ASN A 224 -23.56 5.34 -4.02
CA ASN A 224 -24.65 5.90 -3.22
C ASN A 224 -24.31 7.37 -3.04
N GLY A 225 -25.16 8.22 -3.59
CA GLY A 225 -24.96 9.66 -3.64
C GLY A 225 -24.70 10.22 -2.24
N VAL A 226 -23.46 10.62 -2.03
CA VAL A 226 -23.13 11.67 -1.10
C VAL A 226 -22.42 12.72 -1.96
N LEU A 227 -23.26 13.58 -2.54
CA LEU A 227 -22.87 14.93 -2.85
C LEU A 227 -22.71 15.64 -1.50
N GLU A 228 -21.44 15.88 -1.09
CA GLU A 228 -21.05 17.15 -0.45
C GLU A 228 -19.54 17.11 -0.20
#